data_f4274d28cbbf121459603054f55bd097
#
_entry.id   f4274d28cbbf121459603054f55bd097
#
_cell.length_a   1.000
_cell.length_b   1.000
_cell.length_c   1.000
_cell.angle_alpha   90.00
_cell.angle_beta   90.00
_cell.angle_gamma   90.00
#
_symmetry.space_group_name_H-M   'P 1'
#
loop_
_entity.id
_entity.type
_entity.pdbx_description
1 polymer ?
#
loop_
_entity_poly.entity_id
_entity_poly.type
_entity_poly.pdbx_seq_one_letter_code
_entity_poly.pdbx_strand_id
1 'polypeptide(L)'
;MLQSMTKGKKNSFFGNLKSIFIAIFIALLIRSFIFEPFNIPSGSMKPNLLVGDFIFVSKYSYGFSKHSLPFSIPLISGKIFSNTPERGDVVVFKTPENNRTDYIKRVIGLPGDKIEIKNGIIFINESEILRKKLNDFIDTDNK
;
A
#
# COMPACT_ATOMS: atom_id res chain seq x y z
N MET A 1 8.44 44.36 43.01
CA MET A 1 9.03 44.20 41.65
C MET A 1 9.31 42.73 41.39
N LEU A 2 8.27 41.85 41.45
CA LEU A 2 8.43 40.38 41.30
C LEU A 2 7.11 39.71 40.85
N GLN A 3 6.49 40.17 39.73
CA GLN A 3 5.25 39.58 39.22
C GLN A 3 5.17 39.43 37.69
N SER A 4 6.28 39.44 36.97
CA SER A 4 6.21 39.43 35.48
C SER A 4 6.80 38.16 34.82
N MET A 5 7.31 37.17 35.57
CA MET A 5 8.07 36.06 34.97
C MET A 5 7.30 34.75 34.75
N THR A 6 6.05 34.61 35.20
CA THR A 6 5.33 33.33 35.10
C THR A 6 4.36 33.23 33.96
N LYS A 7 3.97 34.32 33.31
CA LYS A 7 3.00 34.32 32.20
C LYS A 7 3.56 33.79 30.85
N GLY A 8 4.85 33.97 30.59
CA GLY A 8 5.47 33.55 29.32
C GLY A 8 5.62 32.01 29.16
N LYS A 9 5.84 31.29 30.27
CA LYS A 9 6.12 29.86 30.22
C LYS A 9 4.86 28.99 29.97
N LYS A 10 3.72 29.41 30.47
CA LYS A 10 2.43 28.73 30.25
C LYS A 10 1.94 28.82 28.79
N ASN A 11 2.10 29.98 28.18
CA ASN A 11 1.65 30.18 26.78
C ASN A 11 2.54 29.41 25.79
N SER A 12 3.83 29.24 26.07
CA SER A 12 4.74 28.44 25.27
C SER A 12 4.41 26.94 25.37
N PHE A 13 4.08 26.44 26.57
CA PHE A 13 3.71 25.03 26.75
C PHE A 13 2.41 24.65 26.01
N PHE A 14 1.37 25.46 26.13
CA PHE A 14 0.11 25.25 25.39
C PHE A 14 0.28 25.42 23.88
N GLY A 15 1.13 26.34 23.43
CA GLY A 15 1.47 26.50 22.02
C GLY A 15 2.19 25.28 21.46
N ASN A 16 3.17 24.74 22.19
CA ASN A 16 3.88 23.52 21.81
C ASN A 16 2.96 22.30 21.79
N LEU A 17 2.07 22.17 22.78
CA LEU A 17 1.10 21.08 22.85
C LEU A 17 0.13 21.13 21.66
N LYS A 18 -0.39 22.30 21.32
CA LYS A 18 -1.24 22.48 20.14
C LYS A 18 -0.51 22.10 18.86
N SER A 19 0.75 22.47 18.70
CA SER A 19 1.56 22.12 17.52
C SER A 19 1.77 20.62 17.40
N ILE A 20 2.01 19.93 18.53
CA ILE A 20 2.13 18.45 18.56
C ILE A 20 0.82 17.80 18.14
N PHE A 21 -0.33 18.26 18.66
CA PHE A 21 -1.63 17.72 18.26
C PHE A 21 -1.91 17.93 16.76
N ILE A 22 -1.59 19.10 16.22
CA ILE A 22 -1.75 19.38 14.78
C ILE A 22 -0.83 18.47 13.96
N ALA A 23 0.43 18.29 14.37
CA ALA A 23 1.37 17.41 13.68
C ALA A 23 0.89 15.95 13.66
N ILE A 24 0.43 15.44 14.81
CA ILE A 24 -0.15 14.08 14.91
C ILE A 24 -1.40 13.97 14.02
N PHE A 25 -2.27 14.95 14.04
CA PHE A 25 -3.48 14.96 13.23
C PHE A 25 -3.16 14.92 11.73
N ILE A 26 -2.21 15.75 11.27
CA ILE A 26 -1.75 15.75 9.88
C ILE A 26 -1.11 14.40 9.52
N ALA A 27 -0.26 13.85 10.39
CA ALA A 27 0.36 12.54 10.15
C ALA A 27 -0.69 11.42 10.02
N LEU A 28 -1.73 11.44 10.86
CA LEU A 28 -2.85 10.50 10.77
C LEU A 28 -3.64 10.67 9.48
N LEU A 29 -3.87 11.91 9.02
CA LEU A 29 -4.54 12.16 7.74
C LEU A 29 -3.72 11.60 6.57
N ILE A 30 -2.42 11.88 6.54
CA ILE A 30 -1.52 11.37 5.49
C ILE A 30 -1.55 9.85 5.47
N ARG A 31 -1.37 9.20 6.62
CA ARG A 31 -1.41 7.75 6.75
C ARG A 31 -2.77 7.15 6.34
N SER A 32 -3.87 7.83 6.67
CA SER A 32 -5.22 7.33 6.38
C SER A 32 -5.60 7.42 4.90
N PHE A 33 -5.18 8.50 4.24
CA PHE A 33 -5.69 8.82 2.90
C PHE A 33 -4.65 8.69 1.79
N ILE A 34 -3.36 8.81 2.09
CA ILE A 34 -2.33 8.89 1.05
C ILE A 34 -1.49 7.62 0.98
N PHE A 35 -0.78 7.27 2.05
CA PHE A 35 0.16 6.16 2.06
C PHE A 35 -0.03 5.25 3.26
N GLU A 36 0.15 3.95 3.01
CA GLU A 36 0.23 2.94 4.06
C GLU A 36 1.58 2.23 3.99
N PRO A 37 2.37 2.24 5.08
CA PRO A 37 3.58 1.44 5.16
C PRO A 37 3.22 -0.04 5.22
N PHE A 38 3.89 -0.84 4.40
CA PHE A 38 3.66 -2.28 4.27
C PHE A 38 4.98 -3.03 4.36
N ASN A 39 4.98 -4.13 5.10
CA ASN A 39 6.11 -5.06 5.16
C ASN A 39 5.83 -6.24 4.25
N ILE A 40 6.82 -6.69 3.48
CA ILE A 40 6.70 -7.82 2.56
C ILE A 40 6.86 -9.14 3.33
N PRO A 41 5.79 -9.92 3.52
CA PRO A 41 5.86 -11.15 4.32
C PRO A 41 6.29 -12.37 3.50
N SER A 42 6.28 -12.31 2.17
CA SER A 42 6.51 -13.48 1.31
C SER A 42 7.35 -13.17 0.09
N GLY A 43 8.12 -14.17 -0.37
CA GLY A 43 9.00 -14.05 -1.52
C GLY A 43 8.33 -14.15 -2.89
N SER A 44 6.98 -14.11 -2.97
CA SER A 44 6.27 -14.31 -4.25
C SER A 44 6.49 -13.20 -5.28
N MET A 45 7.13 -12.11 -4.89
CA MET A 45 7.50 -10.98 -5.76
C MET A 45 9.01 -10.86 -5.97
N LYS A 46 9.81 -11.84 -5.51
CA LYS A 46 11.24 -11.89 -5.80
C LYS A 46 11.47 -11.97 -7.32
N PRO A 47 12.52 -11.36 -7.84
CA PRO A 47 13.57 -10.57 -7.18
C PRO A 47 13.21 -9.10 -6.93
N ASN A 48 12.05 -8.62 -7.39
CA ASN A 48 11.70 -7.19 -7.35
C ASN A 48 11.41 -6.67 -5.94
N LEU A 49 10.85 -7.51 -5.08
CA LEU A 49 10.57 -7.21 -3.68
C LEU A 49 11.07 -8.39 -2.83
N LEU A 50 11.87 -8.09 -1.83
CA LEU A 50 12.42 -9.08 -0.91
C LEU A 50 11.57 -9.24 0.33
N VAL A 51 11.68 -10.39 0.98
CA VAL A 51 11.03 -10.60 2.28
C VAL A 51 11.66 -9.68 3.31
N GLY A 52 10.84 -8.95 4.07
CA GLY A 52 11.30 -7.97 5.04
C GLY A 52 11.41 -6.54 4.52
N ASP A 53 11.29 -6.31 3.20
CA ASP A 53 11.26 -4.96 2.66
C ASP A 53 10.07 -4.17 3.19
N PHE A 54 10.28 -2.87 3.40
CA PHE A 54 9.21 -1.90 3.69
C PHE A 54 8.91 -1.09 2.45
N ILE A 55 7.64 -1.07 2.06
CA ILE A 55 7.14 -0.31 0.93
C ILE A 55 6.04 0.65 1.37
N PHE A 56 5.82 1.71 0.60
CA PHE A 56 4.66 2.58 0.77
C PHE A 56 3.64 2.28 -0.31
N VAL A 57 2.44 1.89 0.11
CA VAL A 57 1.31 1.63 -0.78
C VAL A 57 0.47 2.89 -0.89
N SER A 58 0.25 3.37 -2.11
CA SER A 58 -0.63 4.50 -2.37
C SER A 58 -2.09 4.05 -2.34
N LYS A 59 -2.87 4.66 -1.45
CA LYS A 59 -4.29 4.32 -1.29
C LYS A 59 -5.20 4.95 -2.35
N TYR A 60 -4.77 6.05 -2.92
CA TYR A 60 -5.57 6.83 -3.89
C TYR A 60 -5.50 6.30 -5.32
N SER A 61 -4.53 5.44 -5.65
CA SER A 61 -4.29 5.00 -7.05
C SER A 61 -5.48 4.27 -7.66
N TYR A 62 -6.18 3.45 -6.86
CA TYR A 62 -7.33 2.66 -7.33
C TYR A 62 -8.63 3.01 -6.61
N GLY A 63 -8.69 4.22 -6.04
CA GLY A 63 -9.84 4.72 -5.31
C GLY A 63 -9.91 4.25 -3.86
N PHE A 64 -10.81 4.87 -3.13
CA PHE A 64 -11.00 4.61 -1.71
C PHE A 64 -12.12 3.59 -1.49
N SER A 65 -11.87 2.64 -0.59
CA SER A 65 -12.85 1.68 -0.11
C SER A 65 -12.87 1.69 1.43
N LYS A 66 -13.76 0.92 2.03
CA LYS A 66 -13.78 0.73 3.49
C LYS A 66 -12.42 0.31 4.06
N HIS A 67 -11.60 -0.41 3.29
CA HIS A 67 -10.27 -0.86 3.70
C HIS A 67 -9.20 0.24 3.64
N SER A 68 -9.48 1.35 2.97
CA SER A 68 -8.59 2.51 2.93
C SER A 68 -8.66 3.35 4.21
N LEU A 69 -9.75 3.22 4.98
CA LEU A 69 -9.95 3.94 6.23
C LEU A 69 -9.28 3.23 7.42
N PRO A 70 -8.86 3.99 8.46
CA PRO A 70 -8.39 3.42 9.71
C PRO A 70 -9.44 2.47 10.29
N PHE A 71 -8.99 1.33 10.80
CA PHE A 71 -9.87 0.29 11.41
C PHE A 71 -10.94 -0.28 10.46
N SER A 72 -10.83 -0.07 9.14
CA SER A 72 -11.80 -0.54 8.13
C SER A 72 -13.24 -0.12 8.45
N ILE A 73 -13.43 1.11 8.92
CA ILE A 73 -14.74 1.64 9.29
C ILE A 73 -15.67 1.62 8.06
N PRO A 74 -16.89 1.04 8.14
CA PRO A 74 -17.77 0.85 6.99
C PRO A 74 -18.53 2.14 6.61
N LEU A 75 -17.81 3.27 6.49
CA LEU A 75 -18.39 4.55 6.05
C LEU A 75 -18.55 4.63 4.54
N ILE A 76 -17.86 3.78 3.79
CA ILE A 76 -17.85 3.76 2.33
C ILE A 76 -18.41 2.42 1.86
N SER A 77 -19.58 2.46 1.20
CA SER A 77 -20.13 1.32 0.48
C SER A 77 -19.61 1.32 -0.95
N GLY A 78 -18.73 0.32 -1.29
CA GLY A 78 -18.11 0.22 -2.60
C GLY A 78 -16.78 0.97 -2.70
N LYS A 79 -16.45 1.45 -3.91
CA LYS A 79 -15.26 2.25 -4.22
C LYS A 79 -15.65 3.64 -4.67
N ILE A 80 -14.95 4.65 -4.15
CA ILE A 80 -15.09 6.06 -4.56
C ILE A 80 -13.85 6.42 -5.37
N PHE A 81 -14.02 7.12 -6.52
CA PHE A 81 -12.94 7.48 -7.45
C PHE A 81 -12.13 6.27 -7.93
N SER A 82 -12.81 5.19 -8.32
CA SER A 82 -12.15 3.97 -8.72
C SER A 82 -11.49 4.11 -10.09
N ASN A 83 -10.18 3.90 -10.13
CA ASN A 83 -9.45 3.63 -11.35
C ASN A 83 -9.26 2.12 -11.51
N THR A 84 -9.20 1.66 -12.76
CA THR A 84 -8.84 0.28 -13.06
C THR A 84 -7.32 0.14 -13.06
N PRO A 85 -6.78 -0.95 -12.47
CA PRO A 85 -5.35 -1.20 -12.57
C PRO A 85 -4.94 -1.48 -14.01
N GLU A 86 -3.71 -1.15 -14.32
CA GLU A 86 -3.09 -1.47 -15.59
C GLU A 86 -2.34 -2.80 -15.53
N ARG A 87 -2.09 -3.39 -16.70
CA ARG A 87 -1.30 -4.61 -16.78
C ARG A 87 0.16 -4.34 -16.40
N GLY A 88 0.69 -5.12 -15.48
CA GLY A 88 2.03 -4.93 -14.92
C GLY A 88 2.06 -4.23 -13.56
N ASP A 89 0.97 -3.58 -13.14
CA ASP A 89 0.89 -2.92 -11.84
C ASP A 89 1.09 -3.91 -10.69
N VAL A 90 1.75 -3.44 -9.65
CA VAL A 90 1.87 -4.17 -8.38
C VAL A 90 0.80 -3.66 -7.44
N VAL A 91 -0.11 -4.53 -7.05
CA VAL A 91 -1.26 -4.20 -6.22
C VAL A 91 -1.23 -4.95 -4.89
N VAL A 92 -1.69 -4.27 -3.84
CA VAL A 92 -1.96 -4.88 -2.54
C VAL A 92 -3.47 -5.01 -2.38
N PHE A 93 -3.93 -6.18 -2.01
CA PHE A 93 -5.37 -6.45 -1.81
C PHE A 93 -5.60 -7.46 -0.69
N LYS A 94 -6.77 -7.40 -0.09
CA LYS A 94 -7.19 -8.37 0.90
C LYS A 94 -7.74 -9.62 0.24
N THR A 95 -7.37 -10.79 0.79
CA THR A 95 -7.88 -12.06 0.27
C THR A 95 -9.40 -12.13 0.41
N PRO A 96 -10.12 -12.64 -0.61
CA PRO A 96 -11.57 -12.81 -0.55
C PRO A 96 -12.03 -13.75 0.55
N GLU A 97 -11.19 -14.72 0.93
CA GLU A 97 -11.54 -15.79 1.89
C GLU A 97 -11.80 -15.26 3.30
N ASN A 98 -10.98 -14.34 3.77
CA ASN A 98 -11.05 -13.87 5.16
C ASN A 98 -11.07 -12.34 5.31
N ASN A 99 -10.81 -11.58 4.25
CA ASN A 99 -10.67 -10.12 4.23
C ASN A 99 -9.68 -9.57 5.28
N ARG A 100 -8.76 -10.40 5.76
CA ARG A 100 -7.78 -10.04 6.80
C ARG A 100 -6.34 -10.11 6.30
N THR A 101 -6.06 -11.09 5.43
CA THR A 101 -4.72 -11.31 4.91
C THR A 101 -4.50 -10.41 3.69
N ASP A 102 -3.41 -9.68 3.71
CA ASP A 102 -3.00 -8.82 2.59
C ASP A 102 -2.06 -9.59 1.67
N TYR A 103 -2.34 -9.53 0.38
CA TYR A 103 -1.50 -10.07 -0.67
C TYR A 103 -0.95 -8.95 -1.54
N ILE A 104 0.30 -9.14 -1.98
CA ILE A 104 0.93 -8.30 -2.97
C ILE A 104 1.18 -9.13 -4.22
N LYS A 105 0.65 -8.70 -5.36
CA LYS A 105 0.77 -9.40 -6.64
C LYS A 105 0.86 -8.42 -7.79
N ARG A 106 1.38 -8.92 -8.91
CA ARG A 106 1.41 -8.18 -10.18
C ARG A 106 0.17 -8.51 -11.00
N VAL A 107 -0.46 -7.48 -11.53
CA VAL A 107 -1.62 -7.61 -12.43
C VAL A 107 -1.13 -8.13 -13.78
N ILE A 108 -1.60 -9.30 -14.18
CA ILE A 108 -1.29 -9.90 -15.48
C ILE A 108 -2.47 -9.75 -16.43
N GLY A 109 -3.67 -10.05 -15.97
CA GLY A 109 -4.90 -9.96 -16.76
C GLY A 109 -5.80 -8.83 -16.30
N LEU A 110 -6.53 -8.26 -17.22
CA LEU A 110 -7.56 -7.25 -17.01
C LEU A 110 -8.95 -7.86 -17.19
N PRO A 111 -10.00 -7.21 -16.70
CA PRO A 111 -11.38 -7.67 -16.94
C PRO A 111 -11.66 -7.91 -18.43
N GLY A 112 -12.15 -9.09 -18.75
CA GLY A 112 -12.42 -9.51 -20.13
C GLY A 112 -11.27 -10.26 -20.82
N ASP A 113 -10.07 -10.30 -20.23
CA ASP A 113 -8.96 -11.07 -20.82
C ASP A 113 -9.16 -12.58 -20.62
N LYS A 114 -8.81 -13.32 -21.66
CA LYS A 114 -8.64 -14.75 -21.62
C LYS A 114 -7.16 -15.08 -21.37
N ILE A 115 -6.86 -15.69 -20.23
CA ILE A 115 -5.49 -16.05 -19.85
C ILE A 115 -5.34 -17.55 -19.95
N GLU A 116 -4.33 -18.00 -20.67
CA GLU A 116 -3.95 -19.40 -20.80
C GLU A 116 -2.46 -19.58 -20.47
N ILE A 117 -2.12 -20.71 -19.85
CA ILE A 117 -0.73 -21.12 -19.62
C ILE A 117 -0.50 -22.41 -20.38
N LYS A 118 0.37 -22.37 -21.39
CA LYS A 118 0.75 -23.53 -22.19
C LYS A 118 2.27 -23.73 -22.09
N ASN A 119 2.67 -24.89 -21.59
CA ASN A 119 4.10 -25.24 -21.43
C ASN A 119 4.90 -24.16 -20.65
N GLY A 120 4.29 -23.55 -19.63
CA GLY A 120 4.92 -22.48 -18.83
C GLY A 120 5.00 -21.13 -19.54
N ILE A 121 4.36 -20.96 -20.69
CA ILE A 121 4.24 -19.70 -21.42
C ILE A 121 2.84 -19.13 -21.20
N ILE A 122 2.79 -17.83 -20.88
CA ILE A 122 1.53 -17.11 -20.66
C ILE A 122 1.04 -16.56 -22.00
N PHE A 123 -0.21 -16.84 -22.30
CA PHE A 123 -0.95 -16.26 -23.42
C PHE A 123 -2.06 -15.37 -22.88
N ILE A 124 -2.21 -14.18 -23.44
CA ILE A 124 -3.32 -13.27 -23.16
C ILE A 124 -4.04 -12.99 -24.46
N ASN A 125 -5.33 -13.31 -24.51
CA ASN A 125 -6.15 -13.18 -25.74
C ASN A 125 -5.48 -13.85 -26.92
N GLU A 126 -5.01 -15.09 -26.72
CA GLU A 126 -4.33 -15.93 -27.72
C GLU A 126 -2.92 -15.42 -28.15
N SER A 127 -2.49 -14.26 -27.67
CA SER A 127 -1.17 -13.71 -27.97
C SER A 127 -0.17 -14.11 -26.89
N GLU A 128 1.00 -14.62 -27.30
CA GLU A 128 2.09 -14.97 -26.40
C GLU A 128 2.70 -13.73 -25.77
N ILE A 129 2.92 -13.75 -24.45
CA ILE A 129 3.69 -12.71 -23.78
C ILE A 129 5.18 -12.96 -23.98
N LEU A 130 5.85 -12.00 -24.59
CA LEU A 130 7.29 -12.03 -24.77
C LEU A 130 8.00 -12.07 -23.42
N ARG A 131 8.87 -13.07 -23.25
CA ARG A 131 9.71 -13.25 -22.07
C ARG A 131 11.16 -12.87 -22.40
N LYS A 132 11.77 -12.10 -21.52
CA LYS A 132 13.21 -11.84 -21.56
C LYS A 132 13.87 -12.65 -20.45
N LYS A 133 14.86 -13.47 -20.82
CA LYS A 133 15.69 -14.14 -19.82
C LYS A 133 16.51 -13.09 -19.07
N LEU A 134 16.38 -13.08 -17.76
CA LEU A 134 17.21 -12.27 -16.87
C LEU A 134 18.34 -13.15 -16.32
N ASN A 135 19.32 -12.51 -15.69
CA ASN A 135 20.37 -13.22 -14.95
C ASN A 135 19.75 -14.01 -13.79
N ASP A 136 20.41 -15.08 -13.40
CA ASP A 136 19.97 -15.91 -12.29
C ASP A 136 19.95 -15.08 -10.99
N PHE A 137 18.86 -15.14 -10.28
CA PHE A 137 18.73 -14.51 -8.97
C PHE A 137 19.22 -15.49 -7.90
N ILE A 138 20.27 -15.09 -7.19
CA ILE A 138 20.77 -15.85 -6.04
C ILE A 138 20.06 -15.38 -4.80
N ASP A 139 19.18 -16.21 -4.24
CA ASP A 139 18.49 -15.94 -3.00
C ASP A 139 19.43 -16.17 -1.81
N THR A 140 19.87 -15.08 -1.18
CA THR A 140 20.78 -15.13 -0.03
C THR A 140 20.04 -15.35 1.30
N ASP A 141 18.72 -15.31 1.31
CA ASP A 141 17.90 -15.43 2.53
C ASP A 141 17.72 -16.89 2.98
N ASN A 142 18.14 -17.87 2.18
CA ASN A 142 18.06 -19.30 2.49
C ASN A 142 19.37 -19.85 3.08
N LYS A 143 19.96 -19.16 4.05
CA LYS A 143 21.04 -19.73 4.88
C LYS A 143 20.53 -20.15 6.25
#